data_96c5ec92684cbc3cad837e810fd9c8a3
#
_entry.id   96c5ec92684cbc3cad837e810fd9c8a3
#
_cell.length_a   1.000
_cell.length_b   1.000
_cell.length_c   1.000
_cell.angle_alpha   90.00
_cell.angle_beta   90.00
_cell.angle_gamma   90.00
#
_symmetry.space_group_name_H-M   'P 1'
#
loop_
_entity.id
_entity.type
_entity.pdbx_description
1 polymer ?
#
loop_
_entity_poly.entity_id
_entity_poly.type
_entity_poly.pdbx_seq_one_letter_code
_entity_poly.pdbx_strand_id
1 'polypeptide(L)'
;MDNNFKISYGKNDKISHKTVDSTNKRNDDASSIVTKRYSDNVFCMLYSDKNNLLDLYNALNNSSHTDVDNLTVTTLKGGTYMKYKIDASFVFSYELYMFEQQSTINLNMPLRYLHYGSEIYREIYPNNYLHKRSMLKIPTPHFITFYNGREKMNERVQILRLSDMFEQKTQMPELELVVTVININPEKDEHKIINNMSLTCDCDEYMKKAITNADILNRCKSLNDYMIFVNKVRNKTDNEGKDVRAAVIEAVDECINENVLSEFFIKHRDEVIDVSVFEYDEKGVMDIMREEGKEEGIKEGIKEGKTEAKIEIFKGMMKKLEKSAEEVLDMVEMDDEEKKKLLDKLK
;
A
#
# COMPACT_ATOMS: atom_id res chain seq x y z
N MET A 1 14.59 32.06 21.23
CA MET A 1 15.25 31.09 20.32
C MET A 1 14.13 30.38 19.59
N ASP A 2 13.73 30.94 18.45
CA ASP A 2 12.57 30.45 17.68
C ASP A 2 13.06 29.36 16.71
N ASN A 3 12.77 28.11 17.05
CA ASN A 3 12.96 27.00 16.12
C ASN A 3 11.66 26.81 15.31
N ASN A 4 11.61 27.46 14.16
CA ASN A 4 10.61 27.17 13.13
C ASN A 4 10.93 25.83 12.46
N PHE A 5 10.15 24.81 12.81
CA PHE A 5 10.15 23.52 12.14
C PHE A 5 9.52 23.68 10.74
N LYS A 6 10.33 23.82 9.71
CA LYS A 6 9.88 23.78 8.30
C LYS A 6 10.00 22.38 7.78
N ILE A 7 8.86 21.71 7.59
CA ILE A 7 8.80 20.47 6.78
C ILE A 7 9.07 20.88 5.32
N SER A 8 10.26 20.58 4.80
CA SER A 8 10.59 20.82 3.39
C SER A 8 10.15 19.61 2.57
N TYR A 9 9.12 19.78 1.75
CA TYR A 9 8.86 18.86 0.65
C TYR A 9 9.98 19.01 -0.38
N GLY A 10 10.66 17.90 -0.70
CA GLY A 10 11.82 17.86 -1.57
C GLY A 10 11.56 18.52 -2.93
N LYS A 11 12.45 19.42 -3.32
CA LYS A 11 12.48 20.03 -4.64
C LYS A 11 13.00 19.01 -5.67
N ASN A 12 12.27 18.91 -6.77
CA ASN A 12 12.62 18.13 -7.95
C ASN A 12 14.02 18.47 -8.49
N ASP A 13 14.90 17.51 -8.51
CA ASP A 13 16.15 17.58 -9.28
C ASP A 13 15.87 17.36 -10.77
N LYS A 14 16.51 18.18 -11.57
CA LYS A 14 16.40 18.24 -13.04
C LYS A 14 16.88 16.93 -13.67
N ILE A 15 15.95 16.20 -14.30
CA ILE A 15 16.27 15.05 -15.14
C ILE A 15 16.61 15.53 -16.54
N SER A 16 17.86 15.27 -16.96
CA SER A 16 18.32 15.47 -18.33
C SER A 16 17.67 14.43 -19.26
N HIS A 17 17.03 14.92 -20.34
CA HIS A 17 16.45 14.08 -21.38
C HIS A 17 17.53 13.26 -22.11
N LYS A 18 17.48 11.92 -21.93
CA LYS A 18 17.96 10.97 -22.93
C LYS A 18 16.74 10.27 -23.51
N THR A 19 16.49 10.49 -24.78
CA THR A 19 15.51 9.73 -25.58
C THR A 19 15.95 8.27 -25.64
N VAL A 20 15.21 7.40 -24.98
CA VAL A 20 15.30 5.95 -25.11
C VAL A 20 13.93 5.44 -25.53
N ASP A 21 13.94 4.59 -26.54
CA ASP A 21 12.81 3.97 -27.22
C ASP A 21 11.74 3.45 -26.21
N SER A 22 10.53 4.09 -26.26
CA SER A 22 9.56 4.02 -25.16
C SER A 22 8.44 3.00 -25.36
N THR A 23 8.54 2.14 -26.37
CA THR A 23 7.44 1.24 -26.76
C THR A 23 7.44 -0.12 -26.04
N ASN A 24 8.61 -0.66 -25.68
CA ASN A 24 8.67 -1.98 -25.00
C ASN A 24 8.51 -1.91 -23.47
N LYS A 25 8.92 -0.81 -22.81
CA LYS A 25 8.78 -0.69 -21.34
C LYS A 25 7.33 -0.49 -20.86
N ARG A 26 6.44 0.08 -21.70
CA ARG A 26 5.05 0.34 -21.29
C ARG A 26 4.19 -0.92 -21.16
N ASN A 27 4.51 -1.97 -21.94
CA ASN A 27 3.76 -3.23 -21.88
C ASN A 27 4.16 -4.07 -20.66
N ASP A 28 5.45 -4.07 -20.26
CA ASP A 28 5.93 -4.82 -19.10
C ASP A 28 5.42 -4.23 -17.78
N ASP A 29 5.36 -2.90 -17.64
CA ASP A 29 4.84 -2.23 -16.44
C ASP A 29 3.33 -2.43 -16.29
N ALA A 30 2.56 -2.38 -17.40
CA ALA A 30 1.12 -2.58 -17.37
C ALA A 30 0.75 -4.02 -17.01
N SER A 31 1.40 -5.02 -17.62
CA SER A 31 1.17 -6.44 -17.31
C SER A 31 1.56 -6.76 -15.86
N SER A 32 2.62 -6.15 -15.34
CA SER A 32 3.07 -6.33 -13.95
C SER A 32 2.09 -5.76 -12.92
N ILE A 33 1.42 -4.65 -13.22
CA ILE A 33 0.42 -4.01 -12.35
C ILE A 33 -0.87 -4.84 -12.31
N VAL A 34 -1.35 -5.29 -13.47
CA VAL A 34 -2.55 -6.16 -13.56
C VAL A 34 -2.30 -7.51 -12.89
N THR A 35 -1.09 -8.07 -13.05
CA THR A 35 -0.70 -9.32 -12.39
C THR A 35 -0.64 -9.22 -10.86
N LYS A 36 -0.44 -8.02 -10.30
CA LYS A 36 -0.38 -7.80 -8.86
C LYS A 36 -1.76 -7.84 -8.20
N ARG A 37 -2.79 -7.34 -8.87
CA ARG A 37 -4.09 -7.03 -8.25
C ARG A 37 -4.99 -8.24 -8.10
N TYR A 38 -4.99 -9.22 -9.04
CA TYR A 38 -5.78 -10.43 -8.86
C TYR A 38 -5.31 -11.23 -7.63
N SER A 39 -4.01 -11.24 -7.35
CA SER A 39 -3.46 -11.94 -6.18
C SER A 39 -3.91 -11.29 -4.88
N ASP A 40 -3.85 -9.95 -4.80
CA ASP A 40 -4.27 -9.19 -3.61
C ASP A 40 -5.77 -9.41 -3.33
N ASN A 41 -6.60 -9.35 -4.38
CA ASN A 41 -8.04 -9.54 -4.24
C ASN A 41 -8.42 -10.95 -3.83
N VAL A 42 -7.83 -11.98 -4.44
CA VAL A 42 -8.07 -13.37 -4.05
C VAL A 42 -7.61 -13.63 -2.61
N PHE A 43 -6.49 -13.02 -2.18
CA PHE A 43 -6.03 -13.08 -0.81
C PHE A 43 -7.06 -12.47 0.15
N CYS A 44 -7.52 -11.24 -0.11
CA CYS A 44 -8.54 -10.57 0.70
C CYS A 44 -9.86 -11.39 0.77
N MET A 45 -10.32 -11.93 -0.37
CA MET A 45 -11.53 -12.75 -0.43
C MET A 45 -11.37 -14.05 0.37
N LEU A 46 -10.24 -14.74 0.20
CA LEU A 46 -9.94 -16.00 0.90
C LEU A 46 -9.90 -15.80 2.42
N TYR A 47 -9.24 -14.73 2.86
CA TYR A 47 -9.09 -14.42 4.28
C TYR A 47 -10.20 -13.51 4.85
N SER A 48 -11.30 -13.32 4.11
CA SER A 48 -12.56 -12.85 4.67
C SER A 48 -13.33 -13.99 5.39
N ASP A 49 -13.01 -15.24 5.09
CA ASP A 49 -13.59 -16.42 5.76
C ASP A 49 -12.86 -16.73 7.06
N LYS A 50 -13.64 -16.91 8.13
CA LYS A 50 -13.11 -17.16 9.47
C LYS A 50 -12.38 -18.51 9.59
N ASN A 51 -12.76 -19.52 8.82
CA ASN A 51 -12.10 -20.83 8.87
C ASN A 51 -10.68 -20.70 8.29
N ASN A 52 -10.52 -19.98 7.19
CA ASN A 52 -9.21 -19.71 6.61
C ASN A 52 -8.33 -18.84 7.52
N LEU A 53 -8.93 -17.86 8.23
CA LEU A 53 -8.21 -17.07 9.23
C LEU A 53 -7.76 -17.93 10.41
N LEU A 54 -8.61 -18.86 10.88
CA LEU A 54 -8.25 -19.77 11.96
C LEU A 54 -7.18 -20.77 11.52
N ASP A 55 -7.24 -21.29 10.29
CA ASP A 55 -6.18 -22.14 9.71
C ASP A 55 -4.83 -21.39 9.71
N LEU A 56 -4.83 -20.14 9.27
CA LEU A 56 -3.63 -19.30 9.25
C LEU A 56 -3.12 -19.01 10.68
N TYR A 57 -4.02 -18.70 11.63
CA TYR A 57 -3.66 -18.54 13.04
C TYR A 57 -2.98 -19.80 13.60
N ASN A 58 -3.60 -20.96 13.39
CA ASN A 58 -3.08 -22.24 13.85
C ASN A 58 -1.69 -22.54 13.25
N ALA A 59 -1.51 -22.26 11.96
CA ALA A 59 -0.23 -22.43 11.29
C ALA A 59 0.87 -21.50 11.85
N LEU A 60 0.54 -20.24 12.14
CA LEU A 60 1.48 -19.27 12.71
C LEU A 60 1.89 -19.60 14.15
N ASN A 61 0.97 -20.15 14.95
CA ASN A 61 1.17 -20.38 16.37
C ASN A 61 1.43 -21.86 16.70
N ASN A 62 1.51 -22.73 15.69
CA ASN A 62 1.63 -24.18 15.86
C ASN A 62 0.57 -24.75 16.81
N SER A 63 -0.68 -24.33 16.60
CA SER A 63 -1.85 -24.69 17.39
C SER A 63 -2.90 -25.42 16.55
N SER A 64 -3.98 -25.88 17.18
CA SER A 64 -5.05 -26.65 16.54
C SER A 64 -6.43 -26.26 17.06
N HIS A 65 -6.67 -24.95 17.15
CA HIS A 65 -7.98 -24.44 17.55
C HIS A 65 -9.04 -24.75 16.48
N THR A 66 -10.25 -25.06 16.94
CA THR A 66 -11.41 -25.37 16.07
C THR A 66 -12.59 -24.43 16.29
N ASP A 67 -12.53 -23.57 17.31
CA ASP A 67 -13.59 -22.64 17.69
C ASP A 67 -13.50 -21.35 16.89
N VAL A 68 -14.18 -21.35 15.74
CA VAL A 68 -14.26 -20.22 14.81
C VAL A 68 -15.11 -19.07 15.36
N ASP A 69 -16.06 -19.37 16.29
CA ASP A 69 -16.98 -18.36 16.81
C ASP A 69 -16.26 -17.32 17.70
N ASN A 70 -15.19 -17.73 18.34
CA ASN A 70 -14.33 -16.83 19.13
C ASN A 70 -13.44 -15.90 18.30
N LEU A 71 -13.39 -16.07 16.95
CA LEU A 71 -12.66 -15.22 16.06
C LEU A 71 -13.52 -14.02 15.63
N THR A 72 -13.03 -12.81 15.89
CA THR A 72 -13.68 -11.57 15.49
C THR A 72 -12.90 -10.90 14.37
N VAL A 73 -13.48 -10.82 13.18
CA VAL A 73 -12.88 -10.13 12.02
C VAL A 73 -12.92 -8.63 12.27
N THR A 74 -11.77 -7.97 12.13
CA THR A 74 -11.57 -6.53 12.33
C THR A 74 -11.06 -5.83 11.07
N THR A 75 -11.12 -6.52 9.92
CA THR A 75 -10.68 -5.95 8.64
C THR A 75 -11.44 -4.67 8.31
N LEU A 76 -10.72 -3.58 8.15
CA LEU A 76 -11.28 -2.26 7.84
C LEU A 76 -11.95 -2.32 6.46
N LYS A 77 -13.27 -2.18 6.43
CA LYS A 77 -14.01 -2.01 5.18
C LYS A 77 -13.77 -0.59 4.71
N GLY A 78 -13.06 -0.41 3.58
CA GLY A 78 -12.69 0.89 3.05
C GLY A 78 -13.89 1.83 2.96
N GLY A 79 -13.92 2.85 3.83
CA GLY A 79 -14.80 4.00 3.69
C GLY A 79 -14.26 4.93 2.59
N THR A 80 -15.12 5.74 2.00
CA THR A 80 -14.86 6.64 0.86
C THR A 80 -13.70 7.63 1.06
N TYR A 81 -13.17 7.74 2.28
CA TYR A 81 -12.08 8.67 2.66
C TYR A 81 -10.77 8.00 3.06
N MET A 82 -10.70 6.65 3.11
CA MET A 82 -9.48 5.97 3.56
C MET A 82 -8.73 5.35 2.38
N LYS A 83 -7.62 5.97 2.01
CA LYS A 83 -6.66 5.49 0.99
C LYS A 83 -5.90 4.21 1.38
N TYR A 84 -6.01 3.76 2.64
CA TYR A 84 -5.24 2.66 3.18
C TYR A 84 -6.19 1.57 3.66
N LYS A 85 -6.08 0.39 3.06
CA LYS A 85 -6.87 -0.80 3.37
C LYS A 85 -5.91 -1.90 3.80
N ILE A 86 -6.17 -2.54 4.94
CA ILE A 86 -5.47 -3.76 5.34
C ILE A 86 -6.15 -4.96 4.68
N ASP A 87 -5.38 -5.93 4.20
CA ASP A 87 -5.91 -7.07 3.46
C ASP A 87 -6.73 -8.00 4.35
N ALA A 88 -6.25 -8.32 5.55
CA ALA A 88 -7.00 -9.08 6.54
C ALA A 88 -6.57 -8.74 7.97
N SER A 89 -7.53 -8.68 8.89
CA SER A 89 -7.25 -8.59 10.32
C SER A 89 -8.35 -9.22 11.17
N PHE A 90 -7.96 -9.75 12.32
CA PHE A 90 -8.89 -10.36 13.26
C PHE A 90 -8.34 -10.36 14.70
N VAL A 91 -9.26 -10.50 15.67
CA VAL A 91 -8.93 -10.75 17.08
C VAL A 91 -9.30 -12.19 17.41
N PHE A 92 -8.37 -12.92 18.03
CA PHE A 92 -8.58 -14.25 18.57
C PHE A 92 -7.71 -14.43 19.83
N SER A 93 -8.28 -15.00 20.89
CA SER A 93 -7.57 -15.27 22.16
C SER A 93 -6.78 -14.07 22.72
N TYR A 94 -7.35 -12.86 22.66
CA TYR A 94 -6.72 -11.58 23.07
C TYR A 94 -5.52 -11.15 22.24
N GLU A 95 -5.33 -11.70 21.05
CA GLU A 95 -4.31 -11.31 20.09
C GLU A 95 -4.98 -10.71 18.86
N LEU A 96 -4.42 -9.61 18.33
CA LEU A 96 -4.85 -8.94 17.11
C LEU A 96 -3.84 -9.23 16.00
N TYR A 97 -4.24 -10.01 15.02
CA TYR A 97 -3.44 -10.29 13.85
C TYR A 97 -3.80 -9.34 12.71
N MET A 98 -2.78 -8.79 12.08
CA MET A 98 -2.91 -7.93 10.90
C MET A 98 -2.03 -8.48 9.79
N PHE A 99 -2.62 -8.76 8.64
CA PHE A 99 -1.97 -9.35 7.47
C PHE A 99 -2.03 -8.41 6.28
N GLU A 100 -0.92 -8.35 5.56
CA GLU A 100 -0.81 -7.72 4.23
C GLU A 100 -0.15 -8.69 3.26
N GLN A 101 -0.67 -8.79 2.05
CA GLN A 101 0.00 -9.46 0.95
C GLN A 101 0.72 -8.40 0.11
N GLN A 102 1.99 -8.64 -0.22
CA GLN A 102 2.80 -7.71 -0.99
C GLN A 102 3.48 -8.40 -2.17
N SER A 103 3.25 -7.86 -3.37
CA SER A 103 3.93 -8.30 -4.59
C SER A 103 5.20 -7.49 -4.91
N THR A 104 5.52 -6.50 -4.09
CA THR A 104 6.75 -5.69 -4.17
C THR A 104 7.41 -5.61 -2.80
N ILE A 105 8.74 -5.54 -2.76
CA ILE A 105 9.47 -5.28 -1.51
C ILE A 105 9.15 -3.85 -1.07
N ASN A 106 8.64 -3.71 0.16
CA ASN A 106 8.26 -2.42 0.72
C ASN A 106 8.80 -2.28 2.15
N LEU A 107 9.83 -1.47 2.31
CA LEU A 107 10.47 -1.23 3.61
C LEU A 107 9.66 -0.29 4.52
N ASN A 108 8.59 0.33 4.01
CA ASN A 108 7.72 1.23 4.78
C ASN A 108 6.58 0.50 5.51
N MET A 109 6.60 -0.83 5.52
CA MET A 109 5.56 -1.63 6.18
C MET A 109 5.36 -1.28 7.66
N PRO A 110 6.41 -1.01 8.48
CA PRO A 110 6.20 -0.63 9.88
C PRO A 110 5.34 0.62 10.05
N LEU A 111 5.56 1.66 9.23
CA LEU A 111 4.77 2.88 9.28
C LEU A 111 3.31 2.64 8.80
N ARG A 112 3.12 1.81 7.77
CA ARG A 112 1.77 1.43 7.30
C ARG A 112 0.99 0.71 8.39
N TYR A 113 1.59 -0.28 9.05
CA TYR A 113 0.95 -1.01 10.14
C TYR A 113 0.67 -0.14 11.37
N LEU A 114 1.50 0.86 11.66
CA LEU A 114 1.22 1.84 12.71
C LEU A 114 -0.10 2.58 12.42
N HIS A 115 -0.31 3.01 11.18
CA HIS A 115 -1.57 3.64 10.78
C HIS A 115 -2.76 2.69 10.91
N TYR A 116 -2.66 1.47 10.35
CA TYR A 116 -3.75 0.48 10.40
C TYR A 116 -4.09 0.08 11.85
N GLY A 117 -3.08 -0.23 12.65
CA GLY A 117 -3.27 -0.60 14.05
C GLY A 117 -3.94 0.51 14.86
N SER A 118 -3.54 1.76 14.63
CA SER A 118 -4.19 2.93 15.25
C SER A 118 -5.68 3.00 14.91
N GLU A 119 -6.06 2.75 13.67
CA GLU A 119 -7.45 2.79 13.23
C GLU A 119 -8.26 1.63 13.78
N ILE A 120 -7.75 0.40 13.73
CA ILE A 120 -8.41 -0.77 14.28
C ILE A 120 -8.64 -0.60 15.80
N TYR A 121 -7.63 -0.15 16.54
CA TYR A 121 -7.82 0.12 17.96
C TYR A 121 -8.83 1.25 18.24
N ARG A 122 -8.94 2.25 17.36
CA ARG A 122 -9.96 3.31 17.47
C ARG A 122 -11.36 2.78 17.24
N GLU A 123 -11.53 1.82 16.33
CA GLU A 123 -12.84 1.14 16.12
C GLU A 123 -13.22 0.25 17.31
N ILE A 124 -12.27 -0.56 17.82
CA ILE A 124 -12.50 -1.44 18.95
C ILE A 124 -12.74 -0.64 20.24
N TYR A 125 -12.00 0.45 20.42
CA TYR A 125 -12.03 1.30 21.63
C TYR A 125 -12.32 2.75 21.26
N PRO A 126 -13.59 3.16 21.16
CA PRO A 126 -13.97 4.57 20.94
C PRO A 126 -13.38 5.49 21.99
N ASN A 127 -13.23 6.79 21.66
CA ASN A 127 -12.50 7.79 22.45
C ASN A 127 -12.94 7.89 23.91
N ASN A 128 -14.21 7.62 24.24
CA ASN A 128 -14.72 7.64 25.62
C ASN A 128 -14.04 6.59 26.53
N TYR A 129 -13.51 5.50 25.98
CA TYR A 129 -12.76 4.51 26.76
C TYR A 129 -11.39 5.03 27.21
N LEU A 130 -10.77 5.93 26.46
CA LEU A 130 -9.45 6.50 26.77
C LEU A 130 -9.46 7.43 27.98
N HIS A 131 -10.64 7.93 28.39
CA HIS A 131 -10.81 8.79 29.56
C HIS A 131 -11.02 8.04 30.89
N LYS A 132 -11.04 6.70 30.85
CA LYS A 132 -11.14 5.89 32.07
C LYS A 132 -9.86 6.00 32.90
N ARG A 133 -10.00 6.07 34.23
CA ARG A 133 -8.84 6.06 35.15
C ARG A 133 -8.15 4.69 35.24
N SER A 134 -8.89 3.61 35.00
CA SER A 134 -8.35 2.26 34.99
C SER A 134 -7.63 1.96 33.66
N MET A 135 -6.54 1.22 33.73
CA MET A 135 -5.82 0.77 32.55
C MET A 135 -6.72 -0.05 31.63
N LEU A 136 -6.81 0.33 30.37
CA LEU A 136 -7.50 -0.41 29.33
C LEU A 136 -6.60 -1.55 28.85
N LYS A 137 -7.13 -2.79 28.90
CA LYS A 137 -6.47 -3.96 28.31
C LYS A 137 -6.87 -4.04 26.84
N ILE A 138 -5.87 -4.14 25.98
CA ILE A 138 -6.05 -4.23 24.52
C ILE A 138 -5.45 -5.52 24.01
N PRO A 139 -5.94 -6.09 22.89
CA PRO A 139 -5.33 -7.26 22.25
C PRO A 139 -3.88 -6.98 21.85
N THR A 140 -3.03 -7.99 22.00
CA THR A 140 -1.61 -7.89 21.60
C THR A 140 -1.51 -7.89 20.06
N PRO A 141 -0.90 -6.87 19.43
CA PRO A 141 -0.84 -6.80 17.99
C PRO A 141 0.29 -7.65 17.40
N HIS A 142 0.01 -8.28 16.25
CA HIS A 142 0.96 -9.01 15.42
C HIS A 142 0.86 -8.50 13.98
N PHE A 143 2.01 -8.11 13.39
CA PHE A 143 2.11 -7.51 12.07
C PHE A 143 2.87 -8.45 11.15
N ILE A 144 2.18 -9.02 10.16
CA ILE A 144 2.75 -10.03 9.27
C ILE A 144 2.46 -9.67 7.82
N THR A 145 3.52 -9.59 7.02
CA THR A 145 3.43 -9.37 5.59
C THR A 145 3.83 -10.64 4.84
N PHE A 146 2.97 -11.10 3.95
CA PHE A 146 3.27 -12.21 3.04
C PHE A 146 3.78 -11.66 1.71
N TYR A 147 5.05 -11.94 1.42
CA TYR A 147 5.66 -11.53 0.17
C TYR A 147 5.55 -12.63 -0.87
N ASN A 148 4.92 -12.33 -2.00
CA ASN A 148 4.83 -13.23 -3.14
C ASN A 148 5.33 -12.58 -4.45
N GLY A 149 6.13 -11.50 -4.37
CA GLY A 149 6.59 -10.76 -5.54
C GLY A 149 7.52 -11.55 -6.46
N ARG A 150 7.78 -11.01 -7.65
CA ARG A 150 8.73 -11.59 -8.64
C ARG A 150 10.16 -11.19 -8.37
N GLU A 151 10.37 -10.06 -7.71
CA GLU A 151 11.70 -9.63 -7.29
C GLU A 151 12.27 -10.64 -6.28
N LYS A 152 13.54 -11.02 -6.47
CA LYS A 152 14.18 -12.00 -5.59
C LYS A 152 14.40 -11.42 -4.20
N MET A 153 13.73 -11.98 -3.23
CA MET A 153 14.02 -11.77 -1.82
C MET A 153 15.00 -12.86 -1.37
N ASN A 154 16.17 -12.46 -0.88
CA ASN A 154 17.26 -13.40 -0.53
C ASN A 154 16.94 -14.21 0.73
N GLU A 155 16.10 -13.69 1.60
CA GLU A 155 15.76 -14.27 2.89
C GLU A 155 14.35 -14.85 2.86
N ARG A 156 14.15 -15.98 3.53
CA ARG A 156 12.82 -16.56 3.70
C ARG A 156 11.96 -15.71 4.64
N VAL A 157 12.57 -15.11 5.63
CA VAL A 157 11.93 -14.22 6.61
C VAL A 157 12.79 -12.99 6.82
N GLN A 158 12.18 -11.82 6.80
CA GLN A 158 12.80 -10.53 7.10
C GLN A 158 12.06 -9.84 8.24
N ILE A 159 12.79 -9.20 9.14
CA ILE A 159 12.24 -8.35 10.20
C ILE A 159 12.46 -6.89 9.84
N LEU A 160 11.36 -6.13 9.82
CA LEU A 160 11.39 -4.68 9.63
C LEU A 160 11.01 -3.98 10.95
N ARG A 161 11.75 -2.95 11.32
CA ARG A 161 11.54 -2.18 12.55
C ARG A 161 11.20 -0.74 12.22
N LEU A 162 10.25 -0.17 12.96
CA LEU A 162 9.89 1.25 12.80
C LEU A 162 11.07 2.16 13.16
N SER A 163 11.86 1.79 14.19
CA SER A 163 13.05 2.54 14.58
C SER A 163 14.14 2.60 13.49
N ASP A 164 14.15 1.64 12.55
CA ASP A 164 15.06 1.70 11.40
C ASP A 164 14.72 2.82 10.41
N MET A 165 13.50 3.37 10.48
CA MET A 165 13.04 4.47 9.63
C MET A 165 13.35 5.84 10.25
N PHE A 166 13.79 5.92 11.50
CA PHE A 166 14.07 7.19 12.16
C PHE A 166 15.30 7.87 11.56
N GLU A 167 15.20 9.18 11.29
CA GLU A 167 16.32 9.98 10.79
C GLU A 167 17.49 9.99 11.77
N GLN A 168 17.20 10.03 13.08
CA GLN A 168 18.20 9.89 14.14
C GLN A 168 18.05 8.53 14.81
N LYS A 169 19.10 7.71 14.71
CA LYS A 169 19.11 6.39 15.33
C LYS A 169 19.20 6.51 16.85
N THR A 170 18.46 5.67 17.54
CA THR A 170 18.48 5.54 19.00
C THR A 170 18.50 4.07 19.39
N GLN A 171 19.20 3.76 20.48
CA GLN A 171 19.21 2.41 21.05
C GLN A 171 17.97 2.13 21.93
N MET A 172 17.27 3.18 22.32
CA MET A 172 16.06 3.09 23.16
C MET A 172 14.91 3.89 22.49
N PRO A 173 14.28 3.34 21.46
CA PRO A 173 13.14 3.99 20.83
C PRO A 173 11.94 4.02 21.79
N GLU A 174 11.34 5.18 21.98
CA GLU A 174 10.10 5.32 22.76
C GLU A 174 8.87 4.80 21.99
N LEU A 175 8.99 4.66 20.68
CA LEU A 175 7.99 4.05 19.81
C LEU A 175 8.68 2.98 18.95
N GLU A 176 8.24 1.74 19.09
CA GLU A 176 8.71 0.63 18.25
C GLU A 176 7.53 -0.18 17.72
N LEU A 177 7.64 -0.61 16.46
CA LEU A 177 6.75 -1.57 15.82
C LEU A 177 7.58 -2.50 14.95
N VAL A 178 7.36 -3.80 15.11
CA VAL A 178 8.15 -4.84 14.43
C VAL A 178 7.24 -5.61 13.48
N VAL A 179 7.62 -5.68 12.21
CA VAL A 179 6.89 -6.41 11.16
C VAL A 179 7.68 -7.64 10.75
N THR A 180 7.02 -8.79 10.72
CA THR A 180 7.56 -10.01 10.12
C THR A 180 7.14 -10.11 8.68
N VAL A 181 8.10 -10.08 7.75
CA VAL A 181 7.86 -10.32 6.32
C VAL A 181 8.24 -11.77 6.01
N ILE A 182 7.29 -12.55 5.50
CA ILE A 182 7.48 -13.96 5.15
C ILE A 182 7.40 -14.09 3.62
N ASN A 183 8.48 -14.54 3.01
CA ASN A 183 8.49 -14.85 1.59
C ASN A 183 7.76 -16.19 1.36
N ILE A 184 6.60 -16.13 0.70
CA ILE A 184 5.77 -17.31 0.41
C ILE A 184 5.94 -17.85 -1.02
N ASN A 185 6.90 -17.33 -1.79
CA ASN A 185 7.24 -17.95 -3.07
C ASN A 185 7.83 -19.34 -2.86
N PRO A 186 7.54 -20.32 -3.75
CA PRO A 186 8.19 -21.60 -3.70
C PRO A 186 9.69 -21.46 -3.97
N GLU A 187 10.50 -22.10 -3.16
CA GLU A 187 11.95 -22.13 -3.37
C GLU A 187 12.29 -23.01 -4.58
N LYS A 188 13.14 -22.49 -5.46
CA LYS A 188 13.70 -23.28 -6.57
C LYS A 188 14.88 -24.17 -6.13
N ASP A 189 15.47 -23.90 -4.97
CA ASP A 189 16.61 -24.63 -4.41
C ASP A 189 16.39 -24.87 -2.91
N GLU A 190 16.32 -26.14 -2.51
CA GLU A 190 16.09 -26.60 -1.13
C GLU A 190 17.22 -26.23 -0.13
N HIS A 191 18.25 -25.52 -0.52
CA HIS A 191 19.49 -25.40 0.25
C HIS A 191 19.82 -24.04 0.85
N LYS A 192 18.93 -23.07 0.89
CA LYS A 192 19.19 -21.75 1.52
C LYS A 192 18.16 -21.33 2.56
N ILE A 193 17.70 -22.25 3.36
CA ILE A 193 17.10 -21.94 4.64
C ILE A 193 18.24 -21.58 5.59
N ILE A 194 18.42 -20.27 5.85
CA ILE A 194 19.15 -19.77 7.02
C ILE A 194 20.63 -20.21 7.16
N ASN A 195 21.45 -20.14 6.12
CA ASN A 195 22.88 -20.44 6.29
C ASN A 195 23.78 -19.24 6.57
N ASN A 196 23.26 -18.02 6.76
CA ASN A 196 24.09 -16.84 7.05
C ASN A 196 23.70 -16.04 8.29
N MET A 197 22.84 -16.56 9.15
CA MET A 197 22.66 -15.97 10.47
C MET A 197 23.55 -16.73 11.46
N SER A 198 24.66 -16.10 11.83
CA SER A 198 25.44 -16.51 12.98
C SER A 198 24.52 -16.64 14.21
N LEU A 199 24.22 -17.86 14.62
CA LEU A 199 23.44 -18.20 15.81
C LEU A 199 24.15 -17.82 17.12
N THR A 200 25.09 -16.90 17.07
CA THR A 200 26.01 -16.56 18.20
C THR A 200 25.66 -15.28 18.92
N CYS A 201 24.47 -14.75 18.76
CA CYS A 201 24.00 -13.62 19.58
C CYS A 201 22.61 -13.91 20.10
N ASP A 202 22.23 -13.36 21.26
CA ASP A 202 20.87 -13.40 21.84
C ASP A 202 19.85 -13.08 20.75
N CYS A 203 19.43 -14.14 20.01
CA CYS A 203 18.47 -13.98 18.93
C CYS A 203 17.22 -13.37 19.52
N ASP A 204 16.94 -12.15 19.09
CA ASP A 204 15.71 -11.44 19.37
C ASP A 204 14.54 -12.45 19.27
N GLU A 205 13.67 -12.45 20.25
CA GLU A 205 12.52 -13.35 20.33
C GLU A 205 11.65 -13.27 19.05
N TYR A 206 11.59 -12.10 18.43
CA TYR A 206 10.94 -11.91 17.13
C TYR A 206 11.58 -12.76 16.03
N MET A 207 12.91 -12.84 15.99
CA MET A 207 13.62 -13.67 15.00
C MET A 207 13.36 -15.16 15.21
N LYS A 208 13.32 -15.63 16.46
CA LYS A 208 13.01 -17.03 16.79
C LYS A 208 11.60 -17.40 16.30
N LYS A 209 10.61 -16.53 16.59
CA LYS A 209 9.22 -16.71 16.12
C LYS A 209 9.13 -16.62 14.59
N ALA A 210 9.89 -15.74 13.97
CA ALA A 210 9.91 -15.56 12.53
C ALA A 210 10.49 -16.78 11.80
N ILE A 211 11.58 -17.36 12.31
CA ILE A 211 12.21 -18.58 11.77
C ILE A 211 11.22 -19.75 11.82
N THR A 212 10.45 -19.87 12.90
CA THR A 212 9.41 -20.91 13.04
C THR A 212 8.35 -20.77 11.94
N ASN A 213 8.13 -19.57 11.43
CA ASN A 213 7.14 -19.30 10.37
C ASN A 213 7.70 -19.44 8.95
N ALA A 214 8.99 -19.75 8.77
CA ALA A 214 9.58 -19.97 7.45
C ALA A 214 8.88 -21.12 6.67
N ASP A 215 8.36 -22.12 7.37
CA ASP A 215 7.67 -23.28 6.79
C ASP A 215 6.13 -23.14 6.78
N ILE A 216 5.60 -21.92 6.85
CA ILE A 216 4.16 -21.71 6.99
C ILE A 216 3.33 -22.36 5.86
N LEU A 217 3.85 -22.42 4.64
CA LEU A 217 3.16 -23.06 3.52
C LEU A 217 2.91 -24.57 3.76
N ASN A 218 3.80 -25.25 4.48
CA ASN A 218 3.62 -26.67 4.82
C ASN A 218 2.58 -26.87 5.92
N ARG A 219 2.24 -25.83 6.69
CA ARG A 219 1.34 -25.88 7.84
C ARG A 219 -0.01 -25.24 7.59
N CYS A 220 -0.10 -24.33 6.60
CA CYS A 220 -1.33 -23.62 6.23
C CYS A 220 -1.74 -24.04 4.82
N LYS A 221 -2.75 -24.93 4.75
CA LYS A 221 -3.25 -25.42 3.46
C LYS A 221 -3.82 -24.29 2.61
N SER A 222 -4.62 -23.40 3.22
CA SER A 222 -5.25 -22.29 2.48
C SER A 222 -4.21 -21.35 1.84
N LEU A 223 -3.10 -21.05 2.53
CA LEU A 223 -2.03 -20.21 2.00
C LEU A 223 -1.21 -20.92 0.92
N ASN A 224 -0.96 -22.22 1.08
CA ASN A 224 -0.28 -23.01 0.07
C ASN A 224 -1.11 -23.12 -1.22
N ASP A 225 -2.38 -23.42 -1.08
CA ASP A 225 -3.31 -23.55 -2.21
C ASP A 225 -3.46 -22.18 -2.94
N TYR A 226 -3.49 -21.07 -2.19
CA TYR A 226 -3.43 -19.73 -2.78
C TYR A 226 -2.16 -19.52 -3.61
N MET A 227 -0.99 -19.94 -3.13
CA MET A 227 0.25 -19.81 -3.87
C MET A 227 0.30 -20.73 -5.11
N ILE A 228 -0.32 -21.91 -5.07
CA ILE A 228 -0.49 -22.77 -6.25
C ILE A 228 -1.27 -22.02 -7.34
N PHE A 229 -2.41 -21.43 -6.98
CA PHE A 229 -3.20 -20.62 -7.91
C PHE A 229 -2.39 -19.45 -8.50
N VAL A 230 -1.74 -18.65 -7.66
CA VAL A 230 -0.92 -17.51 -8.10
C VAL A 230 0.17 -17.96 -9.09
N ASN A 231 0.83 -19.08 -8.81
CA ASN A 231 1.89 -19.61 -9.70
C ASN A 231 1.33 -20.15 -11.02
N LYS A 232 0.13 -20.74 -11.03
CA LYS A 232 -0.54 -21.16 -12.27
C LYS A 232 -0.83 -19.96 -13.17
N VAL A 233 -1.40 -18.87 -12.61
CA VAL A 233 -1.65 -17.63 -13.36
C VAL A 233 -0.33 -17.07 -13.90
N ARG A 234 0.71 -16.99 -13.07
CA ARG A 234 2.04 -16.49 -13.49
C ARG A 234 2.63 -17.32 -14.63
N ASN A 235 2.55 -18.65 -14.53
CA ASN A 235 3.06 -19.52 -15.60
C ASN A 235 2.35 -19.26 -16.94
N LYS A 236 1.03 -19.08 -16.90
CA LYS A 236 0.23 -18.82 -18.11
C LYS A 236 0.53 -17.44 -18.71
N THR A 237 0.74 -16.42 -17.87
CA THR A 237 1.09 -15.09 -18.36
C THR A 237 2.52 -14.99 -18.86
N ASP A 238 3.50 -15.56 -18.12
CA ASP A 238 4.91 -15.33 -18.36
C ASP A 238 5.49 -16.28 -19.40
N ASN A 239 5.06 -17.58 -19.39
CA ASN A 239 5.60 -18.60 -20.26
C ASN A 239 4.70 -18.90 -21.47
N GLU A 240 3.37 -18.76 -21.32
CA GLU A 240 2.42 -19.04 -22.40
C GLU A 240 1.95 -17.76 -23.12
N GLY A 241 2.30 -16.58 -22.61
CA GLY A 241 1.96 -15.27 -23.21
C GLY A 241 0.46 -14.96 -23.21
N LYS A 242 -0.32 -15.58 -22.32
CA LYS A 242 -1.75 -15.33 -22.20
C LYS A 242 -2.03 -13.99 -21.53
N ASP A 243 -3.13 -13.35 -21.91
CA ASP A 243 -3.63 -12.23 -21.16
C ASP A 243 -4.07 -12.67 -19.74
N VAL A 244 -4.06 -11.72 -18.79
CA VAL A 244 -4.28 -12.03 -17.37
C VAL A 244 -5.65 -12.63 -17.12
N ARG A 245 -6.70 -12.18 -17.84
CA ARG A 245 -8.05 -12.69 -17.67
C ARG A 245 -8.16 -14.15 -18.10
N ALA A 246 -7.64 -14.47 -19.27
CA ALA A 246 -7.61 -15.85 -19.78
C ALA A 246 -6.80 -16.75 -18.85
N ALA A 247 -5.63 -16.25 -18.37
CA ALA A 247 -4.79 -16.95 -17.41
C ALA A 247 -5.49 -17.24 -16.08
N VAL A 248 -6.24 -16.27 -15.55
CA VAL A 248 -7.04 -16.43 -14.30
C VAL A 248 -8.15 -17.45 -14.50
N ILE A 249 -8.93 -17.35 -15.59
CA ILE A 249 -10.03 -18.29 -15.89
C ILE A 249 -9.51 -19.72 -15.93
N GLU A 250 -8.45 -19.97 -16.71
CA GLU A 250 -7.86 -21.31 -16.83
C GLU A 250 -7.25 -21.80 -15.52
N ALA A 251 -6.57 -20.91 -14.75
CA ALA A 251 -6.00 -21.28 -13.48
C ALA A 251 -7.08 -21.66 -12.45
N VAL A 252 -8.22 -20.95 -12.44
CA VAL A 252 -9.38 -21.27 -11.60
C VAL A 252 -9.94 -22.64 -11.97
N ASP A 253 -10.17 -22.90 -13.26
CA ASP A 253 -10.71 -24.18 -13.73
C ASP A 253 -9.76 -25.36 -13.41
N GLU A 254 -8.45 -25.17 -13.57
CA GLU A 254 -7.45 -26.17 -13.15
C GLU A 254 -7.46 -26.39 -11.64
N CYS A 255 -7.49 -25.33 -10.85
CA CYS A 255 -7.53 -25.42 -9.39
C CYS A 255 -8.76 -26.18 -8.90
N ILE A 256 -9.94 -25.95 -9.51
CA ILE A 256 -11.17 -26.70 -9.20
C ILE A 256 -10.95 -28.19 -9.51
N ASN A 257 -10.42 -28.54 -10.68
CA ASN A 257 -10.19 -29.91 -11.09
C ASN A 257 -9.14 -30.65 -10.23
N GLU A 258 -8.15 -29.94 -9.73
CA GLU A 258 -7.08 -30.47 -8.87
C GLU A 258 -7.42 -30.41 -7.37
N ASN A 259 -8.62 -29.97 -7.01
CA ASN A 259 -9.06 -29.80 -5.61
C ASN A 259 -8.20 -28.80 -4.81
N VAL A 260 -7.70 -27.77 -5.48
CA VAL A 260 -6.98 -26.63 -4.89
C VAL A 260 -7.96 -25.49 -4.69
N LEU A 261 -8.28 -25.10 -3.47
CA LEU A 261 -9.31 -24.09 -3.16
C LEU A 261 -10.63 -24.33 -3.92
N SER A 262 -11.00 -25.56 -4.23
CA SER A 262 -12.10 -25.88 -5.15
C SER A 262 -13.43 -25.30 -4.68
N GLU A 263 -13.79 -25.47 -3.40
CA GLU A 263 -15.05 -24.92 -2.83
C GLU A 263 -15.07 -23.40 -2.90
N PHE A 264 -13.94 -22.75 -2.63
CA PHE A 264 -13.80 -21.31 -2.70
C PHE A 264 -13.99 -20.82 -4.15
N PHE A 265 -13.31 -21.44 -5.13
CA PHE A 265 -13.44 -21.05 -6.53
C PHE A 265 -14.81 -21.37 -7.13
N ILE A 266 -15.44 -22.50 -6.77
CA ILE A 266 -16.82 -22.78 -7.21
C ILE A 266 -17.78 -21.70 -6.71
N LYS A 267 -17.62 -21.24 -5.47
CA LYS A 267 -18.48 -20.23 -4.86
C LYS A 267 -18.23 -18.82 -5.40
N HIS A 268 -16.98 -18.47 -5.66
CA HIS A 268 -16.55 -17.10 -5.97
C HIS A 268 -15.97 -16.94 -7.38
N ARG A 269 -16.24 -17.89 -8.30
CA ARG A 269 -15.64 -17.93 -9.64
C ARG A 269 -15.80 -16.64 -10.41
N ASP A 270 -17.04 -16.17 -10.53
CA ASP A 270 -17.35 -14.98 -11.29
C ASP A 270 -16.73 -13.73 -10.64
N GLU A 271 -16.78 -13.61 -9.33
CA GLU A 271 -16.19 -12.52 -8.56
C GLU A 271 -14.67 -12.45 -8.75
N VAL A 272 -13.96 -13.59 -8.69
CA VAL A 272 -12.51 -13.66 -8.92
C VAL A 272 -12.15 -13.26 -10.36
N ILE A 273 -12.96 -13.66 -11.36
CA ILE A 273 -12.74 -13.30 -12.75
C ILE A 273 -13.06 -11.82 -12.98
N ASP A 274 -14.17 -11.32 -12.49
CA ASP A 274 -14.62 -9.94 -12.70
C ASP A 274 -13.68 -8.94 -12.06
N VAL A 275 -13.24 -9.16 -10.85
CA VAL A 275 -12.26 -8.29 -10.17
C VAL A 275 -10.95 -8.20 -10.97
N SER A 276 -10.53 -9.25 -11.68
CA SER A 276 -9.38 -9.21 -12.57
C SER A 276 -9.59 -8.33 -13.81
N VAL A 277 -10.85 -7.99 -14.15
CA VAL A 277 -11.27 -7.22 -15.35
C VAL A 277 -11.59 -5.76 -15.00
N PHE A 278 -12.35 -5.53 -13.91
CA PHE A 278 -12.82 -4.17 -13.54
C PHE A 278 -11.65 -3.21 -13.20
N GLU A 279 -10.53 -3.73 -12.75
CA GLU A 279 -9.36 -2.89 -12.44
C GLU A 279 -8.60 -2.41 -13.69
N TYR A 280 -8.83 -2.98 -14.86
CA TYR A 280 -8.34 -2.43 -16.13
C TYR A 280 -9.03 -1.10 -16.47
N ASP A 281 -10.29 -0.96 -16.06
CA ASP A 281 -11.09 0.25 -16.30
C ASP A 281 -10.76 1.37 -15.26
N GLU A 282 -10.43 1.00 -14.02
CA GLU A 282 -10.05 1.97 -12.98
C GLU A 282 -8.72 2.69 -13.32
N LYS A 283 -7.81 2.03 -14.01
CA LYS A 283 -6.59 2.67 -14.54
C LYS A 283 -6.91 3.66 -15.66
N GLY A 284 -7.84 3.32 -16.54
CA GLY A 284 -8.35 4.24 -17.57
C GLY A 284 -8.98 5.48 -16.94
N VAL A 285 -9.79 5.28 -15.89
CA VAL A 285 -10.40 6.38 -15.12
C VAL A 285 -9.35 7.21 -14.37
N MET A 286 -8.34 6.58 -13.75
CA MET A 286 -7.24 7.30 -13.10
C MET A 286 -6.35 8.07 -14.08
N ASP A 287 -6.11 7.53 -15.26
CA ASP A 287 -5.31 8.21 -16.29
C ASP A 287 -6.09 9.39 -16.85
N ILE A 288 -7.41 9.25 -17.05
CA ILE A 288 -8.30 10.37 -17.42
C ILE A 288 -8.32 11.45 -16.34
N MET A 289 -8.53 11.09 -15.07
CA MET A 289 -8.47 12.04 -13.94
C MET A 289 -7.11 12.74 -13.81
N ARG A 290 -6.04 12.05 -14.14
CA ARG A 290 -4.68 12.62 -14.11
C ARG A 290 -4.43 13.57 -15.29
N GLU A 291 -4.99 13.29 -16.46
CA GLU A 291 -4.96 14.21 -17.60
C GLU A 291 -5.84 15.43 -17.36
N GLU A 292 -7.05 15.25 -16.85
CA GLU A 292 -7.93 16.35 -16.44
C GLU A 292 -7.29 17.23 -15.38
N GLY A 293 -6.68 16.63 -14.33
CA GLY A 293 -5.96 17.39 -13.31
C GLY A 293 -4.71 18.12 -13.83
N LYS A 294 -4.03 17.57 -14.85
CA LYS A 294 -2.95 18.28 -15.54
C LYS A 294 -3.46 19.45 -16.39
N GLU A 295 -4.56 19.26 -17.11
CA GLU A 295 -5.16 20.33 -17.91
C GLU A 295 -5.69 21.47 -17.02
N GLU A 296 -6.31 21.15 -15.89
CA GLU A 296 -6.73 22.15 -14.91
C GLU A 296 -5.53 22.89 -14.33
N GLY A 297 -4.50 22.19 -13.90
CA GLY A 297 -3.26 22.79 -13.38
C GLY A 297 -2.55 23.67 -14.39
N ILE A 298 -2.55 23.30 -15.68
CA ILE A 298 -2.01 24.15 -16.77
C ILE A 298 -2.87 25.40 -16.96
N LYS A 299 -4.21 25.27 -16.95
CA LYS A 299 -5.13 26.41 -17.07
C LYS A 299 -4.98 27.38 -15.90
N GLU A 300 -4.85 26.84 -14.69
CA GLU A 300 -4.64 27.64 -13.49
C GLU A 300 -3.27 28.33 -13.49
N GLY A 301 -2.20 27.62 -13.84
CA GLY A 301 -0.86 28.19 -13.97
C GLY A 301 -0.74 29.27 -15.05
N ILE A 302 -1.44 29.12 -16.18
CA ILE A 302 -1.51 30.16 -17.22
C ILE A 302 -2.27 31.39 -16.69
N LYS A 303 -3.33 31.21 -15.93
CA LYS A 303 -4.12 32.31 -15.33
C LYS A 303 -3.33 33.05 -14.28
N GLU A 304 -2.63 32.32 -13.43
CA GLU A 304 -1.75 32.93 -12.41
C GLU A 304 -0.57 33.65 -13.04
N GLY A 305 0.12 33.02 -13.99
CA GLY A 305 1.25 33.63 -14.70
C GLY A 305 0.85 34.91 -15.46
N LYS A 306 -0.33 34.94 -16.10
CA LYS A 306 -0.85 36.16 -16.73
C LYS A 306 -1.12 37.26 -15.69
N THR A 307 -1.61 36.90 -14.52
CA THR A 307 -1.88 37.87 -13.45
C THR A 307 -0.58 38.42 -12.86
N GLU A 308 0.42 37.57 -12.63
CA GLU A 308 1.74 37.97 -12.14
C GLU A 308 2.46 38.89 -13.16
N ALA A 309 2.44 38.53 -14.44
CA ALA A 309 3.01 39.38 -15.49
C ALA A 309 2.34 40.77 -15.56
N LYS A 310 0.99 40.81 -15.41
CA LYS A 310 0.30 42.10 -15.32
C LYS A 310 0.75 42.93 -14.11
N ILE A 311 0.88 42.30 -12.95
CA ILE A 311 1.35 42.97 -11.72
C ILE A 311 2.78 43.54 -11.93
N GLU A 312 3.70 42.77 -12.54
CA GLU A 312 5.03 43.26 -12.81
C GLU A 312 5.05 44.47 -13.76
N ILE A 313 4.24 44.41 -14.84
CA ILE A 313 4.08 45.52 -15.78
C ILE A 313 3.54 46.76 -15.04
N PHE A 314 2.48 46.63 -14.24
CA PHE A 314 1.92 47.77 -13.51
C PHE A 314 2.89 48.33 -12.46
N LYS A 315 3.63 47.50 -11.75
CA LYS A 315 4.70 47.93 -10.83
C LYS A 315 5.79 48.71 -11.57
N GLY A 316 6.14 48.26 -12.77
CA GLY A 316 7.09 48.98 -13.66
C GLY A 316 6.56 50.34 -14.11
N MET A 317 5.27 50.41 -14.45
CA MET A 317 4.60 51.67 -14.82
C MET A 317 4.50 52.66 -13.66
N MET A 318 4.10 52.19 -12.48
CA MET A 318 4.07 52.99 -11.27
C MET A 318 5.42 53.67 -10.96
N LYS A 319 6.49 52.84 -11.06
CA LYS A 319 7.86 53.38 -10.81
C LYS A 319 8.32 54.36 -11.90
N LYS A 320 7.96 54.16 -13.15
CA LYS A 320 8.43 54.96 -14.30
C LYS A 320 7.66 56.25 -14.45
N LEU A 321 6.37 56.27 -14.07
CA LEU A 321 5.46 57.41 -14.17
C LEU A 321 5.31 58.17 -12.85
N GLU A 322 5.89 57.66 -11.75
CA GLU A 322 5.74 58.21 -10.38
C GLU A 322 4.27 58.35 -9.97
N LYS A 323 3.43 57.39 -10.35
CA LYS A 323 1.98 57.40 -10.10
C LYS A 323 1.57 56.26 -9.20
N SER A 324 0.41 56.48 -8.53
CA SER A 324 -0.21 55.47 -7.67
C SER A 324 -0.75 54.27 -8.49
N ALA A 325 -1.01 53.12 -7.81
CA ALA A 325 -1.62 51.97 -8.43
C ALA A 325 -2.98 52.30 -9.07
N GLU A 326 -3.78 53.13 -8.39
CA GLU A 326 -5.11 53.53 -8.87
C GLU A 326 -4.99 54.34 -10.17
N GLU A 327 -4.10 55.34 -10.19
CA GLU A 327 -3.88 56.18 -11.37
C GLU A 327 -3.32 55.41 -12.59
N VAL A 328 -2.48 54.41 -12.34
CA VAL A 328 -1.94 53.56 -13.41
C VAL A 328 -2.95 52.60 -13.95
N LEU A 329 -3.77 52.01 -13.10
CA LEU A 329 -4.88 51.12 -13.49
C LEU A 329 -5.97 51.88 -14.27
N ASP A 330 -6.23 53.16 -13.97
CA ASP A 330 -7.16 54.01 -14.69
C ASP A 330 -6.70 54.37 -16.13
N MET A 331 -5.44 54.20 -16.45
CA MET A 331 -4.90 54.43 -17.79
C MET A 331 -5.12 53.25 -18.76
N VAL A 332 -5.57 52.09 -18.23
CA VAL A 332 -5.75 50.88 -19.04
C VAL A 332 -7.22 50.45 -18.99
N GLU A 333 -7.82 50.23 -20.15
CA GLU A 333 -9.17 49.66 -20.24
C GLU A 333 -9.19 48.23 -19.72
N MET A 334 -9.89 47.98 -18.63
CA MET A 334 -10.14 46.67 -18.02
C MET A 334 -11.48 46.68 -17.27
N ASP A 335 -12.03 45.49 -17.00
CA ASP A 335 -13.26 45.39 -16.23
C ASP A 335 -13.03 45.72 -14.73
N ASP A 336 -14.11 46.14 -14.05
CA ASP A 336 -14.06 46.61 -12.66
C ASP A 336 -13.66 45.48 -11.68
N GLU A 337 -13.97 44.22 -11.96
CA GLU A 337 -13.57 43.08 -11.13
C GLU A 337 -12.07 42.80 -11.23
N GLU A 338 -11.53 42.86 -12.44
CA GLU A 338 -10.10 42.67 -12.70
C GLU A 338 -9.29 43.80 -12.06
N LYS A 339 -9.77 45.05 -12.20
CA LYS A 339 -9.18 46.24 -11.61
C LYS A 339 -9.08 46.15 -10.09
N LYS A 340 -10.15 45.69 -9.44
CA LYS A 340 -10.19 45.51 -7.99
C LYS A 340 -9.19 44.44 -7.52
N LYS A 341 -9.13 43.29 -8.22
CA LYS A 341 -8.19 42.19 -7.92
C LYS A 341 -6.71 42.60 -8.09
N LEU A 342 -6.40 43.39 -9.10
CA LEU A 342 -5.05 43.91 -9.32
C LEU A 342 -4.68 44.99 -8.32
N LEU A 343 -5.61 45.86 -7.96
CA LEU A 343 -5.40 46.89 -6.96
C LEU A 343 -5.04 46.30 -5.58
N ASP A 344 -5.73 45.23 -5.17
CA ASP A 344 -5.44 44.53 -3.90
C ASP A 344 -4.06 43.88 -3.87
N LYS A 345 -3.54 43.48 -5.03
CA LYS A 345 -2.19 42.86 -5.16
C LYS A 345 -1.05 43.87 -5.42
N LEU A 346 -1.39 45.11 -5.75
CA LEU A 346 -0.43 46.19 -5.99
C LEU A 346 -0.22 47.09 -4.74
N LYS A 347 -1.11 47.02 -3.76
CA LYS A 347 -0.96 47.62 -2.43
C LYS A 347 -0.01 46.81 -1.55
#